data_03e3b4f233c9a607aa8b2f1b0ad853e8
#
_entry.id   03e3b4f233c9a607aa8b2f1b0ad853e8
#
_cell.length_a   1.000
_cell.length_b   1.000
_cell.length_c   1.000
_cell.angle_alpha   90.00
_cell.angle_beta   90.00
_cell.angle_gamma   90.00
#
_symmetry.space_group_name_H-M   'P 1'
#
loop_
_entity.id
_entity.type
_entity.pdbx_description
1 polymer ?
#
loop_
_entity_poly.entity_id
_entity_poly.type
_entity_poly.pdbx_seq_one_letter_code
_entity_poly.pdbx_strand_id
1 'polypeptide(L)' 'MAIISEIIQGTKIINEIQSTNIKKTEYDTETKKLVVEFSNGFKYEYDNVPHQLYTQFRMSESQGKFFSTNISKTFKYKKI' A
#
# COMPACT_ATOMS: atom_id res chain seq x y z
N MET A 1 0.21 -8.97 11.62
CA MET A 1 -0.23 -7.67 11.13
C MET A 1 -1.57 -7.82 10.49
N ALA A 2 -2.38 -6.79 10.61
CA ALA A 2 -3.75 -6.88 10.12
C ALA A 2 -4.17 -5.55 9.51
N ILE A 3 -5.07 -5.63 8.55
CA ILE A 3 -5.76 -4.46 8.03
C ILE A 3 -6.87 -4.12 9.01
N ILE A 4 -6.82 -2.90 9.55
CA ILE A 4 -7.77 -2.44 10.54
C ILE A 4 -9.11 -2.10 9.88
N SER A 5 -9.05 -1.43 8.75
CA SER A 5 -10.26 -1.07 8.01
C SER A 5 -9.98 -1.00 6.53
N GLU A 6 -11.04 -1.13 5.73
CA GLU A 6 -10.97 -1.02 4.29
C GLU A 6 -12.16 -0.22 3.80
N ILE A 7 -11.89 0.79 2.98
CA ILE A 7 -12.90 1.65 2.38
C ILE A 7 -12.68 1.65 0.87
N ILE A 8 -13.73 1.44 0.11
CA ILE A 8 -13.66 1.50 -1.34
C ILE A 8 -14.43 2.73 -1.80
N GLN A 9 -13.74 3.63 -2.52
CA GLN A 9 -14.31 4.85 -3.06
C GLN A 9 -14.02 4.92 -4.55
N GLY A 10 -15.01 4.58 -5.37
CA GLY A 10 -14.83 4.55 -6.81
C GLY A 10 -13.80 3.51 -7.19
N THR A 11 -12.68 3.94 -7.80
CA THR A 11 -11.58 3.05 -8.19
C THR A 11 -10.53 2.88 -7.09
N LYS A 12 -10.69 3.55 -5.96
CA LYS A 12 -9.68 3.55 -4.90
C LYS A 12 -10.03 2.62 -3.77
N ILE A 13 -9.03 1.89 -3.31
CA ILE A 13 -9.13 1.01 -2.14
C ILE A 13 -8.23 1.61 -1.06
N ILE A 14 -8.83 2.00 0.06
CA ILE A 14 -8.12 2.66 1.15
C ILE A 14 -8.10 1.71 2.35
N ASN A 15 -6.91 1.37 2.80
CA ASN A 15 -6.74 0.47 3.94
C ASN A 15 -5.97 1.14 5.05
N GLU A 16 -6.49 1.08 6.26
CA GLU A 16 -5.73 1.40 7.46
C GLU A 16 -5.06 0.13 7.94
N ILE A 17 -3.77 0.23 8.28
CA ILE A 17 -2.97 -0.96 8.54
C ILE A 17 -2.33 -0.86 9.91
N GLN A 18 -2.44 -1.92 10.68
CA GLN A 18 -1.75 -2.05 11.95
C GLN A 18 -0.38 -2.65 11.70
N SER A 19 0.61 -1.79 11.52
CA SER A 19 1.99 -2.19 11.25
C SER A 19 2.93 -1.24 11.97
N THR A 20 4.14 -1.70 12.23
CA THR A 20 5.17 -0.87 12.84
C THR A 20 5.53 0.31 11.96
N ASN A 21 5.56 0.11 10.66
CA ASN A 21 6.06 1.11 9.71
C ASN A 21 4.97 1.75 8.88
N ILE A 22 3.93 1.02 8.52
CA ILE A 22 2.90 1.50 7.59
C ILE A 22 1.64 1.81 8.34
N LYS A 23 1.11 3.01 8.14
CA LYS A 23 -0.11 3.46 8.77
C LYS A 23 -1.32 3.26 7.87
N LYS A 24 -1.18 3.55 6.57
CA LYS A 24 -2.29 3.58 5.65
C LYS A 24 -1.80 3.36 4.23
N THR A 25 -2.61 2.68 3.41
CA THR A 25 -2.35 2.58 1.98
C THR A 25 -3.59 2.98 1.21
N GLU A 26 -3.38 3.51 0.00
CA GLU A 26 -4.44 3.89 -0.91
C GLU A 26 -4.03 3.42 -2.30
N TYR A 27 -4.79 2.49 -2.87
CA TYR A 27 -4.49 1.93 -4.18
C TYR A 27 -5.59 2.29 -5.17
N ASP A 28 -5.18 2.84 -6.33
CA ASP A 28 -6.10 3.14 -7.41
C ASP A 28 -6.06 2.01 -8.43
N THR A 29 -7.18 1.29 -8.57
CA THR A 29 -7.25 0.14 -9.47
C THR A 29 -7.20 0.54 -10.94
N GLU A 30 -7.55 1.77 -11.26
CA GLU A 30 -7.55 2.26 -12.63
C GLU A 30 -6.16 2.73 -13.07
N THR A 31 -5.51 3.54 -12.24
CA THR A 31 -4.20 4.08 -12.57
C THR A 31 -3.05 3.19 -12.12
N LYS A 32 -3.35 2.21 -11.26
CA LYS A 32 -2.38 1.30 -10.66
C LYS A 32 -1.33 2.01 -9.82
N LYS A 33 -1.73 3.12 -9.21
CA LYS A 33 -0.87 3.86 -8.30
C LYS A 33 -1.16 3.48 -6.87
N LEU A 34 -0.11 3.24 -6.11
CA LEU A 34 -0.21 2.88 -4.70
C LEU A 34 0.44 3.99 -3.86
N VAL A 35 -0.35 4.61 -3.00
CA VAL A 35 0.16 5.58 -2.04
C VAL A 35 0.29 4.89 -0.69
N VAL A 36 1.48 4.98 -0.10
CA VAL A 36 1.77 4.41 1.21
C VAL A 36 2.09 5.52 2.17
N GLU A 37 1.33 5.61 3.25
CA GLU A 37 1.59 6.54 4.34
C GLU A 37 2.28 5.77 5.46
N PHE A 38 3.47 6.23 5.82
CA PHE A 38 4.25 5.61 6.88
C PHE A 38 3.95 6.23 8.23
N SER A 39 4.31 5.51 9.29
CA SER A 39 4.05 5.96 10.66
C SER A 39 4.75 7.27 11.01
N ASN A 40 5.83 7.61 10.30
CA ASN A 40 6.53 8.87 10.50
C ASN A 40 5.88 10.06 9.78
N GLY A 41 4.77 9.83 9.08
CA GLY A 41 4.04 10.90 8.39
C GLY A 41 4.40 11.09 6.92
N PHE A 42 5.45 10.43 6.44
CA PHE A 42 5.81 10.53 5.03
C PHE A 42 4.89 9.69 4.16
N LYS A 43 4.64 10.18 2.94
CA LYS A 43 3.86 9.47 1.94
C LYS A 43 4.68 9.28 0.67
N TYR A 44 4.61 8.07 0.11
CA TYR A 44 5.24 7.77 -1.16
C TYR A 44 4.20 7.20 -2.12
N GLU A 45 4.31 7.58 -3.39
CA GLU A 45 3.43 7.08 -4.44
C GLU A 45 4.25 6.16 -5.34
N TYR A 46 3.80 4.92 -5.49
CA TYR A 46 4.43 3.90 -6.33
C TYR A 46 3.62 3.71 -7.60
N ASP A 47 4.29 3.67 -8.75
CA ASP A 47 3.65 3.57 -10.05
C ASP A 47 3.62 2.13 -10.56
N ASN A 48 2.59 1.83 -11.36
CA ASN A 48 2.47 0.55 -12.07
C ASN A 48 2.43 -0.67 -11.15
N VAL A 49 1.81 -0.54 -9.99
CA VAL A 49 1.63 -1.66 -9.07
C VAL A 49 0.45 -2.50 -9.55
N PRO A 50 0.66 -3.78 -9.93
CA PRO A 50 -0.44 -4.62 -10.39
C PRO A 50 -1.48 -4.84 -9.29
N HIS A 51 -2.76 -4.88 -9.67
CA HIS A 51 -3.84 -5.14 -8.70
C HIS A 51 -3.62 -6.45 -7.95
N GLN A 52 -3.15 -7.47 -8.66
CA GLN A 52 -2.88 -8.77 -8.04
C GLN A 52 -1.84 -8.65 -6.93
N LEU A 53 -0.80 -7.84 -7.14
CA LEU A 53 0.23 -7.65 -6.13
C LEU A 53 -0.33 -6.91 -4.91
N TYR A 54 -1.18 -5.91 -5.12
CA TYR A 54 -1.83 -5.22 -4.01
C TYR A 54 -2.73 -6.16 -3.22
N THR A 55 -3.44 -7.06 -3.91
CA THR A 55 -4.25 -8.07 -3.25
C THR A 55 -3.39 -8.97 -2.38
N GLN A 56 -2.24 -9.42 -2.89
CA GLN A 56 -1.31 -10.22 -2.10
C GLN A 56 -0.78 -9.45 -0.89
N PHE A 57 -0.51 -8.16 -1.07
CA PHE A 57 -0.09 -7.30 0.03
C PHE A 57 -1.14 -7.27 1.14
N ARG A 58 -2.41 -7.08 0.78
CA ARG A 58 -3.48 -7.03 1.77
C ARG A 58 -3.64 -8.34 2.52
N MET A 59 -3.39 -9.46 1.85
CA MET A 59 -3.59 -10.79 2.41
C MET A 59 -2.34 -11.33 3.13
N SER A 60 -1.25 -10.61 3.10
CA SER A 60 -0.01 -11.09 3.72
C SER A 60 -0.09 -11.07 5.24
N GLU A 61 0.70 -11.91 5.88
CA GLU A 61 0.79 -11.95 7.34
C GLU A 61 1.44 -10.69 7.90
N SER A 62 2.33 -10.07 7.12
CA SER A 62 3.00 -8.84 7.53
C SER A 62 3.04 -7.89 6.35
N GLN A 63 2.21 -6.86 6.38
CA GLN A 63 2.15 -5.86 5.33
C GLN A 63 3.47 -5.09 5.21
N GLY A 64 4.10 -4.77 6.32
CA GLY A 64 5.36 -4.06 6.30
C GLY A 64 6.46 -4.87 5.63
N LYS A 65 6.56 -6.14 5.97
CA LYS A 65 7.57 -7.02 5.38
C LYS A 65 7.30 -7.26 3.90
N PHE A 66 6.05 -7.51 3.54
CA PHE A 66 5.66 -7.72 2.15
C PHE A 66 6.00 -6.49 1.31
N PHE A 67 5.66 -5.32 1.82
CA PHE A 67 5.97 -4.06 1.14
C PHE A 67 7.47 -3.89 0.92
N SER A 68 8.27 -4.10 1.96
CA SER A 68 9.72 -3.94 1.87
C SER A 68 10.34 -4.91 0.87
N THR A 69 9.84 -6.13 0.81
CA THR A 69 10.41 -7.18 -0.02
C THR A 69 9.95 -7.09 -1.47
N ASN A 70 8.67 -6.79 -1.69
CA ASN A 70 8.06 -6.95 -3.01
C ASN A 70 7.69 -5.64 -3.71
N ILE A 71 7.51 -4.55 -2.98
CA ILE A 71 7.04 -3.30 -3.56
C ILE A 71 8.12 -2.24 -3.57
N SER A 72 8.73 -1.96 -2.42
CA SER A 72 9.64 -0.81 -2.31
C SER A 72 10.90 -0.96 -3.17
N LYS A 73 11.31 -2.17 -3.46
CA LYS A 73 12.51 -2.43 -4.27
C LYS A 73 12.22 -2.67 -5.74
N THR A 74 10.96 -2.84 -6.10
CA THR A 74 10.57 -3.25 -7.45
C THR A 74 10.02 -2.10 -8.27
N PHE A 75 9.28 -1.20 -7.65
CA PHE A 75 8.56 -0.16 -8.37
C PHE A 75 9.18 1.21 -8.14
N LYS A 76 9.03 2.06 -9.14
CA LYS A 76 9.44 3.46 -9.02
C LYS A 76 8.48 4.21 -8.09
N TYR A 77 9.01 5.16 -7.36
CA TYR A 77 8.20 5.92 -6.42
C TYR A 77 8.64 7.38 -6.38
N LYS A 78 7.76 8.19 -5.83
CA LYS A 78 8.09 9.58 -5.51
C LYS A 78 7.49 9.92 -4.16
N LYS A 79 8.16 10.78 -3.43
CA LYS A 79 7.66 11.31 -2.17
C LYS A 79 6.66 12.42 -2.45
N ILE A 80 5.49 12.32 -1.86
CA ILE A 80 4.41 13.31 -2.06
C ILE A 80 4.04 14.03 -0.77
#